data_a832daf57669c5dd3344542a39d3f16e
#
_entry.id   a832daf57669c5dd3344542a39d3f16e
#
_cell.length_a   1.000
_cell.length_b   1.000
_cell.length_c   1.000
_cell.angle_alpha   90.00
_cell.angle_beta   90.00
_cell.angle_gamma   90.00
#
_symmetry.space_group_name_H-M   'P 1'
#
loop_
_entity.id
_entity.type
_entity.pdbx_description
1 polymer ?
#
loop_
_entity_poly.entity_id
_entity_poly.type
_entity_poly.pdbx_seq_one_letter_code
_entity_poly.pdbx_strand_id
1 'polypeptide(L)'
;MKKINWKRLIVIIIITFVVGSFFSFFTMNNMDTFKELEKPINVPGILFPIVWSILYLLMSISLYIVIDKNRNSLIIYSIQLIINSLWTLIFFGFGAYLLAFIWIILLLIAIVIMIAKFYNIDKKAAYLNIPYLLWVLFAAYLNLGIYLLNK
;
A
#
# COMPACT_ATOMS: atom_id res chain seq x y z
N MET A 1 -31.31 -5.13 2.42
CA MET A 1 -29.84 -5.31 2.38
C MET A 1 -29.45 -5.93 1.04
N LYS A 2 -28.54 -5.29 0.29
CA LYS A 2 -27.99 -5.94 -0.92
C LYS A 2 -27.20 -7.17 -0.49
N LYS A 3 -27.50 -8.32 -1.08
CA LYS A 3 -26.70 -9.54 -0.87
C LYS A 3 -25.25 -9.30 -1.33
N ILE A 4 -24.28 -9.73 -0.53
CA ILE A 4 -22.87 -9.63 -0.88
C ILE A 4 -22.61 -10.51 -2.10
N ASN A 5 -22.03 -9.91 -3.13
CA ASN A 5 -21.54 -10.67 -4.29
C ASN A 5 -20.12 -11.17 -3.96
N TRP A 6 -20.04 -12.33 -3.33
CA TRP A 6 -18.79 -12.96 -2.90
C TRP A 6 -17.82 -13.19 -4.06
N LYS A 7 -18.32 -13.59 -5.22
CA LYS A 7 -17.49 -13.81 -6.41
C LYS A 7 -16.72 -12.54 -6.80
N ARG A 8 -17.41 -11.41 -6.82
CA ARG A 8 -16.82 -10.11 -7.14
C ARG A 8 -15.83 -9.64 -6.07
N LEU A 9 -16.18 -9.79 -4.80
CA LEU A 9 -15.29 -9.43 -3.69
C LEU A 9 -13.99 -10.23 -3.74
N ILE A 10 -14.08 -11.55 -3.95
CA ILE A 10 -12.92 -12.43 -4.08
C ILE A 10 -12.04 -12.02 -5.26
N VAL A 11 -12.62 -11.68 -6.41
CA VAL A 11 -11.86 -11.20 -7.58
C VAL A 11 -11.10 -9.91 -7.25
N ILE A 12 -11.75 -8.96 -6.59
CA ILE A 12 -11.08 -7.70 -6.17
C ILE A 12 -9.93 -8.00 -5.21
N ILE A 13 -10.13 -8.88 -4.23
CA ILE A 13 -9.07 -9.29 -3.28
C ILE A 13 -7.89 -9.90 -4.03
N ILE A 14 -8.13 -10.87 -4.90
CA ILE A 14 -7.07 -11.55 -5.66
C ILE A 14 -6.28 -10.54 -6.50
N ILE A 15 -6.95 -9.67 -7.25
CA ILE A 15 -6.30 -8.66 -8.09
C ILE A 15 -5.48 -7.69 -7.22
N THR A 16 -6.01 -7.23 -6.10
CA THR A 16 -5.30 -6.32 -5.18
C THR A 16 -4.04 -6.97 -4.63
N PHE A 17 -4.12 -8.22 -4.17
CA PHE A 17 -2.95 -8.95 -3.68
C PHE A 17 -1.91 -9.21 -4.77
N VAL A 18 -2.34 -9.62 -5.95
CA VAL A 18 -1.42 -9.89 -7.08
C VAL A 18 -0.70 -8.61 -7.50
N VAL A 19 -1.42 -7.52 -7.72
CA VAL A 19 -0.82 -6.25 -8.16
C VAL A 19 0.02 -5.62 -7.05
N GLY A 20 -0.49 -5.58 -5.83
CA GLY A 20 0.18 -4.95 -4.69
C GLY A 20 1.47 -5.65 -4.29
N SER A 21 1.51 -6.98 -4.33
CA SER A 21 2.68 -7.79 -3.96
C SER A 21 3.55 -8.22 -5.14
N PHE A 22 3.25 -7.77 -6.35
CA PHE A 22 3.94 -8.22 -7.57
C PHE A 22 5.47 -8.09 -7.46
N PHE A 23 5.97 -6.90 -7.16
CA PHE A 23 7.41 -6.68 -7.01
C PHE A 23 7.99 -7.24 -5.72
N SER A 24 7.19 -7.42 -4.68
CA SER A 24 7.63 -8.08 -3.44
C SER A 24 8.13 -9.49 -3.70
N PHE A 25 7.47 -10.21 -4.58
CA PHE A 25 7.88 -11.56 -4.95
C PHE A 25 9.29 -11.60 -5.56
N PHE A 26 9.63 -10.63 -6.41
CA PHE A 26 10.95 -10.55 -7.05
C PHE A 26 12.04 -9.99 -6.12
N THR A 27 11.67 -9.28 -5.06
CA THR A 27 12.60 -8.62 -4.14
C THR A 27 12.77 -9.35 -2.82
N MET A 28 12.15 -10.51 -2.63
CA MET A 28 12.22 -11.31 -1.40
C MET A 28 13.66 -11.64 -0.98
N ASN A 29 14.54 -11.92 -1.95
CA ASN A 29 15.95 -12.24 -1.68
C ASN A 29 16.74 -11.04 -1.14
N ASN A 30 16.23 -9.82 -1.28
CA ASN A 30 16.88 -8.59 -0.82
C ASN A 30 16.52 -8.25 0.64
N MET A 31 15.71 -9.06 1.31
CA MET A 31 15.37 -8.87 2.72
C MET A 31 16.58 -8.98 3.66
N ASP A 32 17.59 -9.76 3.29
CA ASP A 32 18.81 -9.87 4.08
C ASP A 32 19.59 -8.55 4.05
N THR A 33 19.69 -7.89 2.91
CA THR A 33 20.24 -6.54 2.81
C THR A 33 19.48 -5.55 3.69
N PHE A 34 18.15 -5.62 3.73
CA PHE A 34 17.32 -4.78 4.60
C PHE A 34 17.62 -5.00 6.09
N LYS A 35 17.90 -6.24 6.49
CA LYS A 35 18.26 -6.55 7.89
C LYS A 35 19.58 -5.91 8.31
N GLU A 36 20.53 -5.77 7.38
CA GLU A 36 21.86 -5.19 7.64
C GLU A 36 21.85 -3.66 7.68
N LEU A 37 20.82 -2.99 7.15
CA LEU A 37 20.72 -1.54 7.16
C LEU A 37 20.54 -0.98 8.57
N GLU A 38 21.15 0.17 8.82
CA GLU A 38 20.84 0.97 10.00
C GLU A 38 19.44 1.58 9.86
N LYS A 39 18.66 1.48 10.93
CA LYS A 39 17.24 1.90 10.94
C LYS A 39 16.97 2.81 12.12
N PRO A 40 16.08 3.81 11.96
CA PRO A 40 15.67 4.68 13.08
C PRO A 40 14.90 3.89 14.16
N ILE A 41 14.19 2.84 13.75
CA ILE A 41 13.51 1.90 14.65
C ILE A 41 13.75 0.49 14.10
N ASN A 42 14.05 -0.46 15.00
CA ASN A 42 14.22 -1.85 14.61
C ASN A 42 12.84 -2.52 14.41
N VAL A 43 12.54 -2.89 13.18
CA VAL A 43 11.28 -3.51 12.80
C VAL A 43 11.52 -4.95 12.34
N PRO A 44 10.87 -5.96 12.98
CA PRO A 44 10.97 -7.34 12.52
C PRO A 44 10.47 -7.49 11.08
N GLY A 45 11.24 -8.16 10.21
CA GLY A 45 10.89 -8.31 8.79
C GLY A 45 9.55 -9.01 8.55
N ILE A 46 9.15 -9.92 9.45
CA ILE A 46 7.86 -10.63 9.37
C ILE A 46 6.64 -9.69 9.54
N LEU A 47 6.82 -8.52 10.14
CA LEU A 47 5.74 -7.56 10.33
C LEU A 47 5.21 -7.03 8.98
N PHE A 48 6.11 -6.85 8.00
CA PHE A 48 5.73 -6.31 6.68
C PHE A 48 4.69 -7.15 5.95
N PRO A 49 4.88 -8.46 5.70
CA PRO A 49 3.87 -9.26 5.00
C PRO A 49 2.57 -9.37 5.78
N ILE A 50 2.61 -9.42 7.11
CA ILE A 50 1.42 -9.49 7.95
C ILE A 50 0.58 -8.21 7.79
N VAL A 51 1.20 -7.05 7.97
CA VAL A 51 0.50 -5.76 7.88
C VAL A 51 0.00 -5.50 6.46
N TRP A 52 0.81 -5.73 5.44
CA TRP A 52 0.39 -5.54 4.05
C TRP A 52 -0.77 -6.45 3.66
N SER A 53 -0.81 -7.69 4.14
CA SER A 53 -1.94 -8.61 3.89
C SER A 53 -3.24 -8.05 4.47
N ILE A 54 -3.21 -7.53 5.69
CA ILE A 54 -4.36 -6.89 6.33
C ILE A 54 -4.79 -5.65 5.54
N LEU A 55 -3.84 -4.80 5.14
CA LEU A 55 -4.12 -3.58 4.41
C LEU A 55 -4.73 -3.85 3.03
N TYR A 56 -4.21 -4.82 2.28
CA TYR A 56 -4.78 -5.21 0.98
C TYR A 56 -6.21 -5.74 1.12
N LEU A 57 -6.50 -6.47 2.19
CA LEU A 57 -7.86 -6.93 2.48
C LEU A 57 -8.81 -5.75 2.74
N LEU A 58 -8.42 -4.82 3.61
CA LEU A 58 -9.21 -3.62 3.92
C LEU A 58 -9.43 -2.73 2.68
N MET A 59 -8.38 -2.54 1.86
CA MET A 59 -8.46 -1.81 0.60
C MET A 59 -9.45 -2.46 -0.37
N SER A 60 -9.42 -3.78 -0.48
CA SER A 60 -10.31 -4.55 -1.36
C SER A 60 -11.77 -4.41 -0.94
N ILE A 61 -12.06 -4.50 0.35
CA ILE A 61 -13.40 -4.28 0.90
C ILE A 61 -13.86 -2.85 0.64
N SER A 62 -12.97 -1.88 0.83
CA SER A 62 -13.22 -0.46 0.56
C SER A 62 -13.62 -0.23 -0.90
N LEU A 63 -12.85 -0.76 -1.86
CA LEU A 63 -13.19 -0.66 -3.27
C LEU A 63 -14.52 -1.35 -3.59
N TYR A 64 -14.77 -2.53 -3.04
CA TYR A 64 -16.01 -3.25 -3.23
C TYR A 64 -17.25 -2.40 -2.83
N ILE A 65 -17.15 -1.63 -1.76
CA ILE A 65 -18.24 -0.76 -1.28
C ILE A 65 -18.55 0.37 -2.27
N VAL A 66 -17.53 0.97 -2.90
CA VAL A 66 -17.69 2.20 -3.71
C VAL A 66 -17.84 1.95 -5.20
N ILE A 67 -17.33 0.83 -5.72
CA ILE A 67 -17.23 0.59 -7.17
C ILE A 67 -18.58 0.56 -7.89
N ASP A 68 -19.62 0.08 -7.22
CA ASP A 68 -20.98 0.07 -7.77
C ASP A 68 -21.66 1.44 -7.75
N LYS A 69 -21.24 2.27 -6.79
CA LYS A 69 -21.77 3.62 -6.64
C LYS A 69 -21.11 4.61 -7.59
N ASN A 70 -19.81 4.42 -7.85
CA ASN A 70 -19.03 5.24 -8.77
C ASN A 70 -17.86 4.43 -9.34
N ARG A 71 -17.97 4.06 -10.61
CA ARG A 71 -16.93 3.29 -11.32
C ARG A 71 -15.59 4.02 -11.46
N ASN A 72 -15.60 5.36 -11.43
CA ASN A 72 -14.37 6.16 -11.46
C ASN A 72 -13.50 5.96 -10.21
N SER A 73 -14.04 5.38 -9.13
CA SER A 73 -13.28 4.95 -7.96
C SER A 73 -12.16 3.97 -8.31
N LEU A 74 -12.36 3.16 -9.36
CA LEU A 74 -11.36 2.21 -9.83
C LEU A 74 -10.08 2.90 -10.33
N ILE A 75 -10.19 4.09 -10.90
CA ILE A 75 -9.05 4.82 -11.46
C ILE A 75 -8.08 5.21 -10.35
N ILE A 76 -8.54 5.92 -9.32
CA ILE A 76 -7.66 6.35 -8.22
C ILE A 76 -7.15 5.16 -7.41
N TYR A 77 -7.99 4.13 -7.24
CA TYR A 77 -7.59 2.90 -6.58
C TYR A 77 -6.44 2.19 -7.33
N SER A 78 -6.55 2.07 -8.65
CA SER A 78 -5.52 1.44 -9.48
C SER A 78 -4.23 2.26 -9.50
N ILE A 79 -4.32 3.58 -9.59
CA ILE A 79 -3.16 4.47 -9.59
C ILE A 79 -2.37 4.31 -8.29
N GLN A 80 -3.01 4.40 -7.13
CA GLN A 80 -2.31 4.28 -5.84
C GLN A 80 -1.75 2.87 -5.63
N LEU A 81 -2.43 1.83 -6.11
CA LEU A 81 -1.97 0.45 -5.98
C LEU A 81 -0.70 0.18 -6.83
N ILE A 82 -0.65 0.73 -8.03
CA ILE A 82 0.53 0.66 -8.90
C ILE A 82 1.70 1.44 -8.29
N ILE A 83 1.47 2.65 -7.79
CA ILE A 83 2.50 3.45 -7.11
C ILE A 83 3.04 2.71 -5.90
N ASN A 84 2.16 2.08 -5.11
CA ASN A 84 2.54 1.25 -3.97
C ASN A 84 3.45 0.07 -4.38
N SER A 85 3.04 -0.67 -5.40
CA SER A 85 3.82 -1.81 -5.90
C SER A 85 5.21 -1.39 -6.41
N LEU A 86 5.29 -0.28 -7.13
CA LEU A 86 6.54 0.28 -7.64
C LEU A 86 7.46 0.79 -6.52
N TRP A 87 6.94 1.30 -5.41
CA TRP A 87 7.76 1.67 -4.26
C TRP A 87 8.57 0.47 -3.75
N THR A 88 7.96 -0.69 -3.66
CA THR A 88 8.65 -1.92 -3.25
C THR A 88 9.84 -2.23 -4.16
N LEU A 89 9.67 -2.08 -5.46
CA LEU A 89 10.76 -2.27 -6.44
C LEU A 89 11.89 -1.24 -6.24
N ILE A 90 11.56 0.02 -6.04
CA ILE A 90 12.53 1.11 -5.86
C ILE A 90 13.31 0.92 -4.56
N PHE A 91 12.61 0.61 -3.48
CA PHE A 91 13.20 0.48 -2.14
C PHE A 91 14.01 -0.82 -2.01
N PHE A 92 13.38 -1.97 -2.21
CA PHE A 92 14.00 -3.28 -2.01
C PHE A 92 14.76 -3.78 -3.25
N GLY A 93 14.27 -3.47 -4.45
CA GLY A 93 14.88 -3.94 -5.69
C GLY A 93 16.13 -3.15 -6.05
N PHE A 94 16.03 -1.83 -6.07
CA PHE A 94 17.13 -0.96 -6.49
C PHE A 94 17.96 -0.40 -5.33
N GLY A 95 17.49 -0.48 -4.10
CA GLY A 95 18.13 0.16 -2.95
C GLY A 95 18.24 1.68 -3.08
N ALA A 96 17.41 2.29 -3.90
CA ALA A 96 17.40 3.73 -4.16
C ALA A 96 16.56 4.45 -3.09
N TYR A 97 17.06 4.52 -1.86
CA TYR A 97 16.28 4.97 -0.69
C TYR A 97 15.79 6.41 -0.76
N LEU A 98 16.56 7.33 -1.34
CA LEU A 98 16.11 8.70 -1.54
C LEU A 98 14.99 8.77 -2.58
N LEU A 99 15.13 8.08 -3.70
CA LEU A 99 14.09 8.02 -4.73
C LEU A 99 12.84 7.33 -4.17
N ALA A 100 13.02 6.26 -3.40
CA ALA A 100 11.93 5.57 -2.71
C ALA A 100 11.19 6.50 -1.74
N PHE A 101 11.90 7.38 -1.02
CA PHE A 101 11.28 8.36 -0.14
C PHE A 101 10.44 9.38 -0.92
N ILE A 102 10.95 9.93 -2.02
CA ILE A 102 10.18 10.82 -2.89
C ILE A 102 8.93 10.09 -3.43
N TRP A 103 9.11 8.83 -3.82
CA TRP A 103 8.03 8.01 -4.34
C TRP A 103 6.94 7.70 -3.31
N ILE A 104 7.31 7.44 -2.05
CA ILE A 104 6.31 7.19 -1.00
C ILE A 104 5.55 8.46 -0.61
N ILE A 105 6.13 9.64 -0.76
CA ILE A 105 5.40 10.91 -0.63
C ILE A 105 4.33 11.04 -1.73
N LEU A 106 4.67 10.67 -2.97
CA LEU A 106 3.69 10.61 -4.06
C LEU A 106 2.56 9.62 -3.75
N LEU A 107 2.91 8.45 -3.18
CA LEU A 107 1.94 7.47 -2.73
C LEU A 107 1.01 8.04 -1.64
N LEU A 108 1.56 8.74 -0.65
CA LEU A 108 0.76 9.39 0.40
C LEU A 108 -0.26 10.36 -0.17
N ILE A 109 0.14 11.18 -1.13
CA ILE A 109 -0.77 12.10 -1.83
C ILE A 109 -1.89 11.33 -2.53
N ALA A 110 -1.56 10.26 -3.25
CA ALA A 110 -2.54 9.43 -3.94
C ALA A 110 -3.53 8.75 -2.95
N ILE A 111 -3.05 8.28 -1.80
CA ILE A 111 -3.89 7.69 -0.75
C ILE A 111 -4.86 8.72 -0.17
N VAL A 112 -4.38 9.93 0.14
CA VAL A 112 -5.23 11.00 0.67
C VAL A 112 -6.32 11.40 -0.34
N ILE A 113 -5.97 11.51 -1.62
CA ILE A 113 -6.94 11.79 -2.68
C ILE A 113 -7.97 10.67 -2.79
N MET A 114 -7.53 9.41 -2.72
CA MET A 114 -8.42 8.25 -2.74
C MET A 114 -9.39 8.26 -1.55
N ILE A 115 -8.88 8.48 -0.34
CA ILE A 115 -9.70 8.55 0.88
C ILE A 115 -10.73 9.67 0.77
N ALA A 116 -10.33 10.86 0.31
CA ALA A 116 -11.24 12.00 0.13
C ALA A 116 -12.35 11.69 -0.90
N LYS A 117 -12.00 11.08 -2.04
CA LYS A 117 -12.99 10.67 -3.04
C LYS A 117 -13.93 9.59 -2.50
N PHE A 118 -13.40 8.59 -1.81
CA PHE A 118 -14.22 7.53 -1.21
C PHE A 118 -15.14 8.06 -0.11
N TYR A 119 -14.67 9.03 0.68
CA TYR A 119 -15.47 9.65 1.73
C TYR A 119 -16.76 10.31 1.18
N ASN A 120 -16.67 10.93 0.01
CA ASN A 120 -17.82 11.54 -0.67
C ASN A 120 -18.80 10.51 -1.24
N ILE A 121 -18.39 9.26 -1.40
CA ILE A 121 -19.24 8.16 -1.91
C ILE A 121 -19.79 7.33 -0.77
N ASP A 122 -18.91 6.92 0.14
CA ASP A 122 -19.23 6.11 1.31
C ASP A 122 -18.16 6.29 2.40
N LYS A 123 -18.58 6.82 3.54
CA LYS A 123 -17.66 7.10 4.67
C LYS A 123 -16.99 5.84 5.21
N LYS A 124 -17.68 4.68 5.20
CA LYS A 124 -17.11 3.41 5.69
C LYS A 124 -15.94 2.98 4.80
N ALA A 125 -16.08 3.14 3.49
CA ALA A 125 -14.99 2.83 2.56
C ALA A 125 -13.77 3.73 2.79
N ALA A 126 -13.96 5.02 3.06
CA ALA A 126 -12.87 5.92 3.41
C ALA A 126 -12.15 5.50 4.70
N TYR A 127 -12.90 5.20 5.76
CA TYR A 127 -12.34 4.81 7.06
C TYR A 127 -11.54 3.50 7.01
N LEU A 128 -11.91 2.56 6.14
CA LEU A 128 -11.16 1.32 5.93
C LEU A 128 -9.74 1.55 5.38
N ASN A 129 -9.47 2.72 4.79
CA ASN A 129 -8.14 3.09 4.28
C ASN A 129 -7.32 3.94 5.27
N ILE A 130 -7.84 4.30 6.43
CA ILE A 130 -7.06 5.04 7.45
C ILE A 130 -5.88 4.21 7.97
N PRO A 131 -6.02 2.92 8.31
CA PRO A 131 -4.86 2.10 8.68
C PRO A 131 -3.78 2.08 7.59
N TYR A 132 -4.17 2.05 6.33
CA TYR A 132 -3.25 2.14 5.19
C TYR A 132 -2.47 3.46 5.18
N LEU A 133 -3.16 4.57 5.34
CA LEU A 133 -2.51 5.89 5.42
C LEU A 133 -1.50 5.95 6.58
N LEU A 134 -1.87 5.48 7.76
CA LEU A 134 -1.01 5.48 8.95
C LEU A 134 0.22 4.58 8.75
N TRP A 135 0.06 3.42 8.15
CA TRP A 135 1.18 2.52 7.86
C TRP A 135 2.16 3.12 6.84
N VAL A 136 1.65 3.75 5.79
CA VAL A 136 2.50 4.39 4.77
C VAL A 136 3.21 5.63 5.33
N LEU A 137 2.59 6.38 6.24
CA LEU A 137 3.27 7.45 7.00
C LEU A 137 4.43 6.90 7.83
N PHE A 138 4.23 5.79 8.52
CA PHE A 138 5.30 5.11 9.25
C PHE A 138 6.39 4.60 8.31
N ALA A 139 6.02 4.00 7.18
CA ALA A 139 6.97 3.54 6.18
C ALA A 139 7.77 4.70 5.57
N ALA A 140 7.17 5.87 5.38
CA ALA A 140 7.87 7.08 4.92
C ALA A 140 8.91 7.55 5.94
N TYR A 141 8.55 7.56 7.22
CA TYR A 141 9.48 7.86 8.33
C TYR A 141 10.66 6.87 8.34
N LEU A 142 10.35 5.58 8.26
CA LEU A 142 11.37 4.52 8.24
C LEU A 142 12.29 4.65 7.01
N ASN A 143 11.71 4.91 5.84
CA ASN A 143 12.45 5.09 4.58
C ASN A 143 13.40 6.28 4.65
N LEU A 144 12.95 7.42 5.16
CA LEU A 144 13.80 8.61 5.33
C LEU A 144 14.95 8.33 6.33
N GLY A 145 14.63 7.71 7.46
CA GLY A 145 15.62 7.33 8.45
C GLY A 145 16.70 6.39 7.91
N ILE A 146 16.30 5.38 7.13
CA ILE A 146 17.24 4.47 6.46
C ILE A 146 18.13 5.23 5.48
N TYR A 147 17.59 6.12 4.68
CA TYR A 147 18.38 6.95 3.77
C TYR A 147 19.42 7.79 4.52
N LEU A 148 19.02 8.46 5.61
CA LEU A 148 19.92 9.33 6.36
C LEU A 148 21.02 8.57 7.12
N LEU A 149 20.73 7.37 7.60
CA LEU A 149 21.67 6.56 8.38
C LEU A 149 22.65 5.75 7.51
N ASN A 150 22.31 5.48 6.24
CA ASN A 150 23.10 4.64 5.35
C ASN A 150 23.66 5.38 4.12
N LYS A 151 23.67 6.72 4.14
CA LYS A 151 24.25 7.54 3.06
C LYS A 151 25.79 7.68 3.18
#